data_a6cc56ea11a39de53fbd44055ae228f1
#
_entry.id   a6cc56ea11a39de53fbd44055ae228f1
#
_cell.length_a   1.000
_cell.length_b   1.000
_cell.length_c   1.000
_cell.angle_alpha   90.00
_cell.angle_beta   90.00
_cell.angle_gamma   90.00
#
_symmetry.space_group_name_H-M   'P 1'
#
loop_
_entity.id
_entity.type
_entity.pdbx_description
1 polymer ?
#
loop_
_entity_poly.entity_id
_entity_poly.type
_entity_poly.pdbx_seq_one_letter_code
_entity_poly.pdbx_strand_id
1 'polypeptide(L)'
;MKILLATSVTSLVLAVGAANDWENPAVNSINREPARVYTMPLASEDAAFTDAIEPESPYRKSLNGIWKISWAGNPDLRVKDFYRLDYSDADWFTIDVPSCVEMRGFGSPGYVNVKYPHKLEWPFIKDRQSGKSDYNPVSSYRRMFTVPADWNGREVFLRFDGVYSAYYVWVNGKKVGYAEDSKLPSEFNITKFLKAGENLLAVEVYRWCDGSYLEDQDMYRFSGIFRDVSIWSMPKGGIWDFEVKTALKNDYRDATLEVLGCDGATWKLYDSANREIASGSKGAVEICDVKLWSAEKPNLYTLIVKKGDDIRARKVGFKEVKVSGNTILVNGRMIKFKGVNRHETNPDNGRTVSMDDMLADITLFKKYNINTVRTAHYPDHHLWYDLCDKYGIYVCAEANVEGHEPGYDEKGLGRFPEWTHTVVERNLRHVVFYRNHASVSIWSMGNETGHGVCFKTAIDEVRKLDPSRPIHWERGNPDADVDSRMYPDVEWCEARGKLGDMPRGSKIQEGWPKENYHSAGKPFWMCEYAHAMGNSIGNFQEYWRSEERRVGKEC
;
A
#
# COMPACT_ATOMS: atom_id res chain seq x y z
N MET A 1 5.31 13.83 24.97
CA MET A 1 5.29 15.27 24.65
C MET A 1 4.62 15.40 23.30
N LYS A 2 3.36 15.86 23.29
CA LYS A 2 2.58 16.03 22.06
C LYS A 2 3.17 17.20 21.27
N ILE A 3 3.76 16.93 20.13
CA ILE A 3 4.10 17.98 19.17
C ILE A 3 2.94 18.08 18.20
N LEU A 4 2.01 18.99 18.49
CA LEU A 4 1.09 19.52 17.49
C LEU A 4 1.88 20.54 16.66
N LEU A 5 2.23 20.19 15.44
CA LEU A 5 2.61 21.19 14.44
C LEU A 5 1.33 21.62 13.72
N ALA A 6 0.74 22.69 14.21
CA ALA A 6 -0.24 23.46 13.46
C ALA A 6 0.52 24.48 12.59
N THR A 7 0.79 24.12 11.34
CA THR A 7 1.16 25.10 10.32
C THR A 7 -0.11 25.63 9.69
N SER A 8 -0.51 26.83 10.07
CA SER A 8 -1.57 27.59 9.41
C SER A 8 -1.09 28.05 8.03
N VAL A 9 -1.47 27.32 7.00
CA VAL A 9 -1.44 27.83 5.63
C VAL A 9 -2.81 28.45 5.37
N THR A 10 -2.88 29.76 5.35
CA THR A 10 -4.07 30.51 4.97
C THR A 10 -4.20 30.43 3.45
N SER A 11 -4.91 29.43 2.95
CA SER A 11 -5.30 29.34 1.56
C SER A 11 -6.56 30.17 1.34
N LEU A 12 -6.50 31.03 0.35
CA LEU A 12 -7.63 31.79 -0.17
C LEU A 12 -8.61 30.82 -0.82
N VAL A 13 -9.64 30.39 -0.08
CA VAL A 13 -10.71 29.55 -0.61
C VAL A 13 -11.66 30.48 -1.37
N LEU A 14 -11.59 30.43 -2.70
CA LEU A 14 -12.70 30.87 -3.54
C LEU A 14 -13.91 29.97 -3.24
N ALA A 15 -14.99 30.56 -2.75
CA ALA A 15 -16.25 29.87 -2.51
C ALA A 15 -16.86 29.44 -3.85
N VAL A 16 -16.43 28.31 -4.37
CA VAL A 16 -17.20 27.50 -5.31
C VAL A 16 -18.23 26.74 -4.47
N GLY A 17 -19.49 26.69 -4.91
CA GLY A 17 -20.56 25.96 -4.18
C GLY A 17 -20.03 24.60 -3.73
N ALA A 18 -20.45 24.14 -2.52
CA ALA A 18 -19.85 22.99 -1.85
C ALA A 18 -19.64 21.84 -2.83
N ALA A 19 -18.38 21.61 -3.20
CA ALA A 19 -17.98 20.49 -4.04
C ALA A 19 -18.33 19.20 -3.29
N ASN A 20 -18.71 18.16 -4.01
CA ASN A 20 -18.85 16.82 -3.43
C ASN A 20 -17.50 16.40 -2.83
N ASP A 21 -17.53 15.63 -1.74
CA ASP A 21 -16.27 15.14 -1.13
C ASP A 21 -15.42 14.37 -2.16
N TRP A 22 -16.04 13.60 -3.06
CA TRP A 22 -15.33 12.82 -4.12
C TRP A 22 -14.83 13.65 -5.34
N GLU A 23 -14.95 14.97 -5.29
CA GLU A 23 -14.45 15.93 -6.28
C GLU A 23 -13.70 17.08 -5.59
N ASN A 24 -13.05 16.78 -4.46
CA ASN A 24 -12.37 17.77 -3.64
C ASN A 24 -11.02 17.24 -3.11
N PRO A 25 -9.89 17.51 -3.77
CA PRO A 25 -8.56 17.02 -3.40
C PRO A 25 -8.09 17.41 -1.98
N ALA A 26 -8.82 18.31 -1.30
CA ALA A 26 -8.54 18.64 0.09
C ALA A 26 -9.19 17.65 1.09
N VAL A 27 -10.02 16.70 0.63
CA VAL A 27 -10.81 15.79 1.47
C VAL A 27 -10.53 14.34 1.11
N ASN A 28 -9.41 13.78 1.54
CA ASN A 28 -9.10 12.36 1.33
C ASN A 28 -9.89 11.43 2.27
N SER A 29 -10.42 11.97 3.37
CA SER A 29 -11.19 11.19 4.33
C SER A 29 -11.96 12.05 5.33
N ILE A 30 -13.03 11.47 5.89
CA ILE A 30 -13.80 12.04 7.01
C ILE A 30 -13.92 10.96 8.09
N ASN A 31 -13.48 11.27 9.31
CA ASN A 31 -13.52 10.35 10.47
C ASN A 31 -12.80 9.00 10.25
N ARG A 32 -11.89 8.91 9.29
CA ARG A 32 -11.03 7.75 9.15
C ARG A 32 -9.96 7.78 10.25
N GLU A 33 -9.74 6.65 10.89
CA GLU A 33 -8.69 6.52 11.91
C GLU A 33 -7.29 6.65 11.28
N PRO A 34 -6.27 7.07 12.04
CA PRO A 34 -4.89 7.13 11.59
C PRO A 34 -4.40 5.76 11.09
N ALA A 35 -3.49 5.76 10.10
CA ALA A 35 -2.83 4.54 9.67
C ALA A 35 -2.06 3.89 10.81
N ARG A 36 -2.00 2.56 10.82
CA ARG A 36 -1.29 1.74 11.82
C ARG A 36 -0.72 0.49 11.19
N VAL A 37 0.28 -0.10 11.82
CA VAL A 37 0.73 -1.43 11.45
C VAL A 37 -0.41 -2.44 11.62
N TYR A 38 -0.53 -3.36 10.65
CA TYR A 38 -1.58 -4.38 10.73
C TYR A 38 -1.23 -5.40 11.82
N THR A 39 -2.00 -5.39 12.89
CA THR A 39 -2.00 -6.41 13.94
C THR A 39 -3.38 -6.49 14.57
N MET A 40 -3.83 -7.70 14.92
CA MET A 40 -5.09 -7.91 15.64
C MET A 40 -4.81 -8.28 17.09
N PRO A 41 -5.68 -7.92 18.04
CA PRO A 41 -5.56 -8.38 19.42
C PRO A 41 -5.67 -9.91 19.50
N LEU A 42 -4.86 -10.53 20.33
CA LEU A 42 -4.84 -11.96 20.54
C LEU A 42 -5.52 -12.34 21.88
N ALA A 43 -6.00 -13.57 21.97
CA ALA A 43 -6.60 -14.10 23.20
C ALA A 43 -5.54 -14.35 24.30
N SER A 44 -4.33 -14.73 23.89
CA SER A 44 -3.21 -15.03 24.79
C SER A 44 -1.87 -14.83 24.06
N GLU A 45 -0.76 -14.81 24.82
CA GLU A 45 0.58 -14.80 24.24
C GLU A 45 0.85 -16.08 23.42
N ASP A 46 0.29 -17.22 23.82
CA ASP A 46 0.46 -18.50 23.11
C ASP A 46 -0.12 -18.48 21.68
N ALA A 47 -1.17 -17.70 21.44
CA ALA A 47 -1.76 -17.54 20.12
C ALA A 47 -0.80 -16.89 19.10
N ALA A 48 0.29 -16.26 19.57
CA ALA A 48 1.33 -15.70 18.71
C ALA A 48 2.25 -16.76 18.07
N PHE A 49 2.31 -17.96 18.65
CA PHE A 49 3.17 -19.05 18.20
C PHE A 49 2.44 -19.96 17.21
N THR A 50 2.16 -19.43 16.05
CA THR A 50 1.48 -20.15 14.96
C THR A 50 2.32 -20.12 13.69
N ASP A 51 2.16 -21.17 12.87
CA ASP A 51 2.72 -21.22 11.51
C ASP A 51 1.80 -20.56 10.47
N ALA A 52 0.58 -20.20 10.86
CA ALA A 52 -0.32 -19.44 10.01
C ALA A 52 0.28 -18.07 9.67
N ILE A 53 -0.04 -17.55 8.49
CA ILE A 53 0.41 -16.22 8.07
C ILE A 53 -0.18 -15.14 8.98
N GLU A 54 -1.45 -15.31 9.38
CA GLU A 54 -2.14 -14.45 10.33
C GLU A 54 -2.63 -15.29 11.52
N PRO A 55 -2.28 -14.92 12.76
CA PRO A 55 -2.86 -15.56 13.95
C PRO A 55 -4.37 -15.36 14.02
N GLU A 56 -5.09 -16.38 14.44
CA GLU A 56 -6.51 -16.24 14.74
C GLU A 56 -6.75 -15.26 15.90
N SER A 57 -7.79 -14.44 15.75
CA SER A 57 -8.16 -13.45 16.74
C SER A 57 -9.66 -13.55 17.07
N PRO A 58 -10.04 -13.77 18.33
CA PRO A 58 -11.45 -13.69 18.73
C PRO A 58 -11.98 -12.26 18.71
N TYR A 59 -11.09 -11.30 18.55
CA TYR A 59 -11.41 -9.87 18.50
C TYR A 59 -11.48 -9.34 17.07
N ARG A 60 -11.53 -10.22 16.06
CA ARG A 60 -11.83 -9.90 14.67
C ARG A 60 -12.98 -10.77 14.17
N LYS A 61 -13.91 -10.15 13.46
CA LYS A 61 -15.03 -10.84 12.82
C LYS A 61 -15.13 -10.38 11.38
N SER A 62 -15.08 -11.33 10.45
CA SER A 62 -15.28 -11.06 9.02
C SER A 62 -16.71 -10.62 8.75
N LEU A 63 -16.86 -9.64 7.87
CA LEU A 63 -18.12 -9.24 7.26
C LEU A 63 -18.16 -9.63 5.76
N ASN A 64 -17.25 -10.46 5.30
CA ASN A 64 -17.29 -11.02 3.95
C ASN A 64 -18.54 -11.91 3.75
N GLY A 65 -18.89 -12.16 2.49
CA GLY A 65 -20.01 -13.02 2.09
C GLY A 65 -21.07 -12.23 1.33
N ILE A 66 -22.32 -12.65 1.41
CA ILE A 66 -23.39 -12.08 0.59
C ILE A 66 -23.89 -10.76 1.17
N TRP A 67 -23.89 -9.71 0.35
CA TRP A 67 -24.43 -8.39 0.64
C TRP A 67 -25.55 -8.06 -0.32
N LYS A 68 -26.45 -7.13 0.04
CA LYS A 68 -27.38 -6.50 -0.88
C LYS A 68 -26.67 -5.39 -1.64
N ILE A 69 -26.99 -5.25 -2.95
CA ILE A 69 -26.42 -4.22 -3.83
C ILE A 69 -27.50 -3.59 -4.71
N SER A 70 -27.42 -2.26 -4.86
CA SER A 70 -28.08 -1.49 -5.91
C SER A 70 -27.02 -0.74 -6.70
N TRP A 71 -27.01 -0.88 -8.02
CA TRP A 71 -26.04 -0.26 -8.91
C TRP A 71 -26.71 0.81 -9.79
N ALA A 72 -26.05 1.95 -9.92
CA ALA A 72 -26.48 3.05 -10.79
C ALA A 72 -25.33 3.48 -11.69
N GLY A 73 -25.61 3.85 -12.95
CA GLY A 73 -24.60 4.24 -13.93
C GLY A 73 -23.91 5.57 -13.61
N ASN A 74 -24.52 6.43 -12.81
CA ASN A 74 -23.94 7.71 -12.43
C ASN A 74 -24.50 8.21 -11.09
N PRO A 75 -23.86 9.24 -10.47
CA PRO A 75 -24.24 9.74 -9.16
C PRO A 75 -25.67 10.31 -9.08
N ASP A 76 -26.25 10.80 -10.18
CA ASP A 76 -27.60 11.39 -10.16
C ASP A 76 -28.68 10.31 -10.07
N LEU A 77 -28.40 9.11 -10.59
CA LEU A 77 -29.31 7.97 -10.61
C LEU A 77 -29.19 7.07 -9.38
N ARG A 78 -28.24 7.33 -8.50
CA ARG A 78 -28.02 6.49 -7.32
C ARG A 78 -29.24 6.52 -6.38
N VAL A 79 -29.45 5.43 -5.66
CA VAL A 79 -30.49 5.38 -4.62
C VAL A 79 -30.13 6.32 -3.48
N LYS A 80 -31.11 7.14 -3.07
CA LYS A 80 -30.96 8.06 -1.95
C LYS A 80 -31.55 7.43 -0.69
N ASP A 81 -31.09 7.89 0.48
CA ASP A 81 -31.60 7.49 1.79
C ASP A 81 -31.58 5.97 2.10
N PHE A 82 -30.88 5.20 1.27
CA PHE A 82 -30.80 3.75 1.39
C PHE A 82 -30.15 3.28 2.72
N TYR A 83 -29.42 4.15 3.39
CA TYR A 83 -28.81 3.91 4.70
C TYR A 83 -29.82 3.92 5.87
N ARG A 84 -31.06 4.36 5.63
CA ARG A 84 -32.09 4.43 6.66
C ARG A 84 -32.56 3.04 7.06
N LEU A 85 -32.96 2.90 8.33
CA LEU A 85 -33.44 1.61 8.87
C LEU A 85 -34.79 1.17 8.29
N ASP A 86 -35.62 2.13 7.91
CA ASP A 86 -36.95 1.91 7.32
C ASP A 86 -36.94 1.76 5.78
N TYR A 87 -35.76 1.84 5.15
CA TYR A 87 -35.62 1.64 3.72
C TYR A 87 -35.72 0.16 3.35
N SER A 88 -36.56 -0.18 2.35
CA SER A 88 -36.71 -1.55 1.84
C SER A 88 -35.68 -1.83 0.74
N ASP A 89 -34.89 -2.88 0.93
CA ASP A 89 -33.96 -3.42 -0.05
C ASP A 89 -34.40 -4.80 -0.60
N ALA A 90 -35.70 -5.08 -0.51
CA ALA A 90 -36.27 -6.37 -0.95
C ALA A 90 -35.97 -6.68 -2.42
N ASP A 91 -36.02 -5.67 -3.28
CA ASP A 91 -35.81 -5.78 -4.73
C ASP A 91 -34.35 -5.62 -5.16
N TRP A 92 -33.42 -5.49 -4.20
CA TRP A 92 -32.00 -5.36 -4.51
C TRP A 92 -31.39 -6.71 -4.89
N PHE A 93 -30.40 -6.64 -5.76
CA PHE A 93 -29.57 -7.81 -6.07
C PHE A 93 -28.70 -8.22 -4.87
N THR A 94 -28.06 -9.35 -5.00
CA THR A 94 -27.05 -9.83 -4.05
C THR A 94 -25.70 -9.91 -4.75
N ILE A 95 -24.63 -9.69 -3.98
CA ILE A 95 -23.25 -9.75 -4.46
C ILE A 95 -22.36 -10.33 -3.38
N ASP A 96 -21.35 -11.09 -3.79
CA ASP A 96 -20.26 -11.50 -2.89
C ASP A 96 -19.36 -10.30 -2.56
N VAL A 97 -18.99 -10.16 -1.30
CA VAL A 97 -17.95 -9.24 -0.84
C VAL A 97 -16.86 -10.08 -0.15
N PRO A 98 -15.59 -9.95 -0.53
CA PRO A 98 -15.05 -9.04 -1.53
C PRO A 98 -15.32 -9.46 -2.98
N SER A 99 -15.54 -8.49 -3.86
CA SER A 99 -15.55 -8.71 -5.31
C SER A 99 -15.43 -7.39 -6.09
N CYS A 100 -15.00 -7.49 -7.35
CA CYS A 100 -15.17 -6.43 -8.33
C CYS A 100 -16.58 -6.51 -8.92
N VAL A 101 -17.34 -5.42 -8.91
CA VAL A 101 -18.75 -5.43 -9.34
C VAL A 101 -18.89 -5.79 -10.81
N GLU A 102 -17.95 -5.39 -11.66
CA GLU A 102 -17.94 -5.69 -13.09
C GLU A 102 -17.78 -7.19 -13.36
N MET A 103 -17.07 -7.92 -12.49
CA MET A 103 -16.93 -9.38 -12.56
C MET A 103 -18.18 -10.10 -12.05
N ARG A 104 -19.17 -9.38 -11.55
CA ARG A 104 -20.47 -9.90 -11.08
C ARG A 104 -21.64 -9.38 -11.91
N GLY A 105 -21.34 -8.77 -13.09
CA GLY A 105 -22.35 -8.34 -14.06
C GLY A 105 -22.91 -6.94 -13.87
N PHE A 106 -22.29 -6.11 -13.00
CA PHE A 106 -22.70 -4.72 -12.82
C PHE A 106 -21.72 -3.78 -13.55
N GLY A 107 -22.16 -3.19 -14.65
CA GLY A 107 -21.30 -2.40 -15.52
C GLY A 107 -20.37 -3.26 -16.37
N SER A 108 -19.25 -2.69 -16.81
CA SER A 108 -18.28 -3.39 -17.66
C SER A 108 -16.84 -3.08 -17.20
N PRO A 109 -15.96 -4.07 -17.18
CA PRO A 109 -14.54 -3.82 -17.00
C PRO A 109 -14.04 -2.95 -18.15
N GLY A 110 -13.19 -1.99 -17.85
CA GLY A 110 -12.53 -1.14 -18.83
C GLY A 110 -11.02 -1.38 -18.82
N TYR A 111 -10.37 -1.16 -19.95
CA TYR A 111 -8.93 -1.08 -20.03
C TYR A 111 -8.53 0.23 -20.69
N VAL A 112 -7.62 0.93 -20.05
CA VAL A 112 -6.94 2.10 -20.60
C VAL A 112 -5.47 2.03 -20.22
N ASN A 113 -4.60 2.41 -21.16
CA ASN A 113 -3.17 2.46 -20.93
C ASN A 113 -2.81 3.83 -20.31
N VAL A 114 -2.70 4.88 -21.11
CA VAL A 114 -2.19 6.20 -20.70
C VAL A 114 -3.33 7.16 -20.33
N LYS A 115 -4.51 6.99 -20.92
CA LYS A 115 -5.62 7.95 -20.79
C LYS A 115 -6.53 7.58 -19.64
N TYR A 116 -6.98 8.60 -18.88
CA TYR A 116 -8.05 8.37 -17.92
C TYR A 116 -9.32 7.84 -18.59
N PRO A 117 -10.10 7.00 -17.90
CA PRO A 117 -11.43 6.60 -18.37
C PRO A 117 -12.41 7.76 -18.44
N HIS A 118 -12.20 8.78 -17.64
CA HIS A 118 -12.96 10.04 -17.57
C HIS A 118 -12.19 11.19 -18.22
N LYS A 119 -12.82 12.35 -18.37
CA LYS A 119 -12.21 13.53 -18.96
C LYS A 119 -11.14 14.10 -18.01
N LEU A 120 -10.03 14.60 -18.57
CA LEU A 120 -8.98 15.28 -17.81
C LEU A 120 -9.43 16.72 -17.48
N GLU A 121 -10.22 16.88 -16.44
CA GLU A 121 -10.71 18.17 -15.92
C GLU A 121 -10.78 18.14 -14.39
N TRP A 122 -9.64 17.78 -13.76
CA TRP A 122 -9.59 17.65 -12.30
C TRP A 122 -10.05 18.93 -11.56
N PRO A 123 -10.72 18.80 -10.41
CA PRO A 123 -11.00 17.55 -9.69
C PRO A 123 -12.28 16.83 -10.13
N PHE A 124 -12.98 17.31 -11.14
CA PHE A 124 -14.32 16.84 -11.52
C PHE A 124 -14.27 15.54 -12.33
N ILE A 125 -15.19 14.64 -12.03
CA ILE A 125 -15.40 13.43 -12.81
C ILE A 125 -16.45 13.67 -13.88
N LYS A 126 -16.02 13.76 -15.13
CA LYS A 126 -16.89 14.02 -16.28
C LYS A 126 -16.74 12.94 -17.34
N ASP A 127 -17.81 12.70 -18.07
CA ASP A 127 -17.81 11.79 -19.21
C ASP A 127 -16.81 12.24 -20.30
N ARG A 128 -15.92 11.32 -20.71
CA ARG A 128 -14.96 11.58 -21.79
C ARG A 128 -15.61 11.63 -23.17
N GLN A 129 -16.70 10.87 -23.37
CA GLN A 129 -17.33 10.66 -24.68
C GLN A 129 -18.67 11.36 -24.86
N SER A 130 -19.02 12.34 -24.08
CA SER A 130 -20.27 13.10 -24.01
C SER A 130 -21.52 12.25 -24.32
N GLY A 131 -22.34 12.00 -23.32
CA GLY A 131 -23.62 11.30 -23.44
C GLY A 131 -23.64 9.86 -22.94
N LYS A 132 -22.58 9.33 -22.30
CA LYS A 132 -22.68 8.07 -21.58
C LYS A 132 -23.49 8.24 -20.30
N SER A 133 -24.47 7.36 -20.14
CA SER A 133 -25.28 7.29 -18.91
C SER A 133 -24.53 6.67 -17.73
N ASP A 134 -23.41 5.98 -17.98
CA ASP A 134 -22.62 5.25 -17.00
C ASP A 134 -21.20 5.83 -16.83
N TYR A 135 -21.08 7.16 -16.78
CA TYR A 135 -19.80 7.85 -16.71
C TYR A 135 -19.10 7.75 -15.35
N ASN A 136 -19.83 7.60 -14.25
CA ASN A 136 -19.31 7.40 -12.90
C ASN A 136 -20.27 6.52 -12.08
N PRO A 137 -20.25 5.19 -12.29
CA PRO A 137 -21.15 4.29 -11.58
C PRO A 137 -21.02 4.38 -10.06
N VAL A 138 -22.17 4.19 -9.39
CA VAL A 138 -22.27 4.17 -7.94
C VAL A 138 -22.90 2.85 -7.51
N SER A 139 -22.22 2.17 -6.59
CA SER A 139 -22.69 0.93 -5.97
C SER A 139 -23.09 1.19 -4.52
N SER A 140 -24.36 1.01 -4.21
CA SER A 140 -24.91 1.12 -2.86
C SER A 140 -25.04 -0.29 -2.26
N TYR A 141 -24.44 -0.52 -1.09
CA TYR A 141 -24.41 -1.81 -0.42
C TYR A 141 -25.15 -1.74 0.91
N ARG A 142 -25.78 -2.86 1.31
CA ARG A 142 -26.38 -3.03 2.65
C ARG A 142 -26.06 -4.43 3.19
N ARG A 143 -25.78 -4.48 4.50
CA ARG A 143 -25.56 -5.74 5.23
C ARG A 143 -25.97 -5.62 6.69
N MET A 144 -26.69 -6.63 7.18
CA MET A 144 -26.92 -6.80 8.61
C MET A 144 -25.73 -7.51 9.25
N PHE A 145 -25.32 -7.08 10.44
CA PHE A 145 -24.24 -7.70 11.20
C PHE A 145 -24.48 -7.63 12.70
N THR A 146 -23.83 -8.51 13.43
CA THR A 146 -23.86 -8.51 14.90
C THR A 146 -22.45 -8.40 15.45
N VAL A 147 -22.30 -7.67 16.54
CA VAL A 147 -21.06 -7.59 17.32
C VAL A 147 -21.07 -8.69 18.37
N PRO A 148 -19.98 -9.45 18.57
CA PRO A 148 -19.89 -10.44 19.65
C PRO A 148 -20.17 -9.85 21.03
N ALA A 149 -20.92 -10.56 21.86
CA ALA A 149 -21.33 -10.05 23.17
C ALA A 149 -20.16 -9.84 24.15
N ASP A 150 -19.11 -10.61 23.99
CA ASP A 150 -17.86 -10.52 24.77
C ASP A 150 -17.01 -9.29 24.43
N TRP A 151 -17.39 -8.53 23.39
CA TRP A 151 -16.78 -7.24 23.07
C TRP A 151 -17.41 -6.06 23.83
N ASN A 152 -18.33 -6.33 24.75
CA ASN A 152 -18.94 -5.26 25.53
C ASN A 152 -17.88 -4.48 26.33
N GLY A 153 -17.95 -3.15 26.25
CA GLY A 153 -17.00 -2.25 26.92
C GLY A 153 -15.69 -1.99 26.14
N ARG A 154 -15.47 -2.70 25.03
CA ARG A 154 -14.33 -2.47 24.12
C ARG A 154 -14.66 -1.39 23.09
N GLU A 155 -13.63 -0.85 22.43
CA GLU A 155 -13.79 -0.04 21.22
C GLU A 155 -13.91 -0.97 20.02
N VAL A 156 -14.83 -0.67 19.11
CA VAL A 156 -15.10 -1.48 17.92
C VAL A 156 -14.83 -0.65 16.67
N PHE A 157 -14.05 -1.22 15.77
CA PHE A 157 -13.65 -0.60 14.52
C PHE A 157 -14.18 -1.40 13.33
N LEU A 158 -14.62 -0.69 12.31
CA LEU A 158 -14.94 -1.25 11.00
C LEU A 158 -13.73 -1.00 10.08
N ARG A 159 -13.28 -2.06 9.40
CA ARG A 159 -12.14 -2.03 8.51
C ARG A 159 -12.54 -2.49 7.12
N PHE A 160 -12.12 -1.74 6.12
CA PHE A 160 -12.12 -2.09 4.71
C PHE A 160 -10.66 -2.20 4.25
N ASP A 161 -10.25 -3.32 3.69
CA ASP A 161 -8.88 -3.55 3.23
C ASP A 161 -8.63 -2.98 1.83
N GLY A 162 -9.69 -2.73 1.05
CA GLY A 162 -9.61 -2.10 -0.27
C GLY A 162 -10.98 -1.87 -0.88
N VAL A 163 -11.23 -0.62 -1.28
CA VAL A 163 -12.48 -0.20 -1.95
C VAL A 163 -12.12 0.76 -3.08
N TYR A 164 -12.59 0.49 -4.28
CA TYR A 164 -12.27 1.28 -5.47
C TYR A 164 -13.48 2.09 -5.92
N SER A 165 -13.42 3.46 -5.87
CA SER A 165 -12.31 4.34 -5.50
C SER A 165 -12.58 5.11 -4.22
N ALA A 166 -13.75 5.73 -4.06
CA ALA A 166 -14.18 6.50 -2.90
C ALA A 166 -15.47 5.96 -2.33
N TYR A 167 -15.68 6.12 -1.03
CA TYR A 167 -16.90 5.59 -0.43
C TYR A 167 -17.31 6.28 0.87
N TYR A 168 -18.62 6.32 1.08
CA TYR A 168 -19.25 6.71 2.33
C TYR A 168 -19.71 5.49 3.13
N VAL A 169 -19.70 5.63 4.44
CA VAL A 169 -20.12 4.58 5.39
C VAL A 169 -21.17 5.09 6.35
N TRP A 170 -22.21 4.30 6.57
CA TRP A 170 -23.24 4.53 7.59
C TRP A 170 -23.41 3.26 8.45
N VAL A 171 -23.64 3.46 9.74
CA VAL A 171 -24.04 2.41 10.67
C VAL A 171 -25.33 2.84 11.35
N ASN A 172 -26.36 1.97 11.28
CA ASN A 172 -27.68 2.23 11.86
C ASN A 172 -28.30 3.58 11.44
N GLY A 173 -28.14 3.94 10.17
CA GLY A 173 -28.71 5.16 9.60
C GLY A 173 -27.87 6.43 9.84
N LYS A 174 -26.77 6.35 10.59
CA LYS A 174 -25.91 7.49 10.90
C LYS A 174 -24.63 7.44 10.08
N LYS A 175 -24.27 8.58 9.43
CA LYS A 175 -23.02 8.71 8.67
C LYS A 175 -21.84 8.53 9.62
N VAL A 176 -20.97 7.57 9.31
CA VAL A 176 -19.75 7.26 10.05
C VAL A 176 -18.59 8.06 9.48
N GLY A 177 -18.37 7.97 8.16
CA GLY A 177 -17.24 8.60 7.52
C GLY A 177 -17.20 8.46 6.00
N TYR A 178 -16.04 8.84 5.46
CA TYR A 178 -15.69 8.81 4.04
C TYR A 178 -14.21 8.44 3.91
N ALA A 179 -13.83 7.78 2.83
CA ALA A 179 -12.43 7.51 2.52
C ALA A 179 -12.20 7.36 1.01
N GLU A 180 -10.98 7.69 0.62
CA GLU A 180 -10.35 7.44 -0.68
C GLU A 180 -9.05 6.66 -0.49
N ASP A 181 -8.30 6.45 -1.60
CA ASP A 181 -7.13 5.59 -1.71
C ASP A 181 -7.51 4.11 -1.74
N SER A 182 -7.76 3.64 -2.96
CA SER A 182 -8.35 2.31 -3.21
C SER A 182 -7.54 1.15 -2.64
N LYS A 183 -6.24 1.32 -2.44
CA LYS A 183 -5.29 0.24 -2.20
C LYS A 183 -4.79 0.13 -0.76
N LEU A 184 -5.06 1.13 0.07
CA LEU A 184 -4.72 1.10 1.48
C LEU A 184 -5.96 0.89 2.35
N PRO A 185 -5.84 0.16 3.46
CA PRO A 185 -6.95 -0.05 4.37
C PRO A 185 -7.47 1.24 4.97
N SER A 186 -8.78 1.30 5.22
CA SER A 186 -9.40 2.37 5.98
C SER A 186 -10.18 1.81 7.16
N GLU A 187 -10.01 2.42 8.32
CA GLU A 187 -10.64 2.00 9.57
C GLU A 187 -11.47 3.15 10.16
N PHE A 188 -12.62 2.79 10.74
CA PHE A 188 -13.54 3.74 11.34
C PHE A 188 -13.97 3.26 12.72
N ASN A 189 -13.87 4.08 13.77
CA ASN A 189 -14.41 3.76 15.07
C ASN A 189 -15.94 3.83 15.04
N ILE A 190 -16.58 2.68 15.12
CA ILE A 190 -18.04 2.57 15.05
C ILE A 190 -18.71 2.39 16.42
N THR A 191 -17.96 2.38 17.51
CA THR A 191 -18.44 2.08 18.88
C THR A 191 -19.71 2.85 19.24
N LYS A 192 -19.74 4.16 19.00
CA LYS A 192 -20.88 5.03 19.35
C LYS A 192 -22.11 4.87 18.45
N PHE A 193 -21.98 4.14 17.35
CA PHE A 193 -23.06 3.92 16.39
C PHE A 193 -23.75 2.56 16.57
N LEU A 194 -23.15 1.66 17.36
CA LEU A 194 -23.64 0.32 17.60
C LEU A 194 -24.84 0.29 18.54
N LYS A 195 -25.69 -0.71 18.34
CA LYS A 195 -26.79 -1.10 19.26
C LYS A 195 -26.67 -2.59 19.59
N ALA A 196 -27.35 -3.02 20.65
CA ALA A 196 -27.46 -4.44 20.96
C ALA A 196 -28.19 -5.21 19.85
N GLY A 197 -27.74 -6.42 19.55
CA GLY A 197 -28.29 -7.27 18.50
C GLY A 197 -27.81 -6.90 17.11
N GLU A 198 -28.73 -6.89 16.16
CA GLU A 198 -28.41 -6.64 14.75
C GLU A 198 -28.19 -5.16 14.46
N ASN A 199 -27.14 -4.89 13.70
CA ASN A 199 -26.76 -3.56 13.22
C ASN A 199 -26.81 -3.54 11.69
N LEU A 200 -27.22 -2.44 11.10
CA LEU A 200 -27.18 -2.21 9.67
C LEU A 200 -25.89 -1.47 9.29
N LEU A 201 -25.11 -2.05 8.39
CA LEU A 201 -24.03 -1.39 7.66
C LEU A 201 -24.54 -1.01 6.27
N ALA A 202 -24.34 0.25 5.88
CA ALA A 202 -24.62 0.74 4.54
C ALA A 202 -23.36 1.43 4.00
N VAL A 203 -23.03 1.17 2.71
CA VAL A 203 -21.82 1.70 2.05
C VAL A 203 -22.22 2.20 0.67
N GLU A 204 -21.77 3.40 0.29
CA GLU A 204 -21.94 3.96 -1.06
C GLU A 204 -20.59 4.13 -1.70
N VAL A 205 -20.31 3.40 -2.78
CA VAL A 205 -19.02 3.35 -3.47
C VAL A 205 -19.13 4.03 -4.82
N TYR A 206 -18.27 4.99 -5.08
CA TYR A 206 -18.11 5.69 -6.36
C TYR A 206 -16.98 5.04 -7.15
N ARG A 207 -17.22 4.74 -8.43
CA ARG A 207 -16.18 4.15 -9.29
C ARG A 207 -15.01 5.10 -9.50
N TRP A 208 -15.28 6.41 -9.62
CA TRP A 208 -14.27 7.44 -9.82
C TRP A 208 -14.45 8.58 -8.82
N CYS A 209 -13.35 9.16 -8.41
CA CYS A 209 -13.28 10.36 -7.57
C CYS A 209 -12.07 11.20 -8.02
N ASP A 210 -11.88 12.36 -7.43
CA ASP A 210 -10.67 13.16 -7.67
C ASP A 210 -9.38 12.36 -7.40
N GLY A 211 -9.36 11.53 -6.37
CA GLY A 211 -8.25 10.58 -6.10
C GLY A 211 -7.94 9.65 -7.27
N SER A 212 -8.88 9.40 -8.18
CA SER A 212 -8.65 8.58 -9.39
C SER A 212 -7.68 9.21 -10.38
N TYR A 213 -7.44 10.53 -10.31
CA TYR A 213 -6.40 11.21 -11.07
C TYR A 213 -4.98 10.81 -10.64
N LEU A 214 -4.84 10.24 -9.45
CA LEU A 214 -3.60 9.65 -8.93
C LEU A 214 -3.64 8.11 -8.95
N GLU A 215 -4.59 7.50 -9.65
CA GLU A 215 -4.73 6.05 -9.79
C GLU A 215 -4.86 5.66 -11.27
N ASP A 216 -3.98 6.23 -12.11
CA ASP A 216 -4.00 6.06 -13.58
C ASP A 216 -3.12 4.91 -14.08
N GLN A 217 -2.94 3.88 -13.29
CA GLN A 217 -2.11 2.72 -13.64
C GLN A 217 -2.59 2.06 -14.94
N ASP A 218 -1.64 1.58 -15.75
CA ASP A 218 -1.91 0.78 -16.96
C ASP A 218 -2.47 -0.59 -16.58
N MET A 219 -3.77 -0.67 -16.39
CA MET A 219 -4.44 -1.88 -15.92
C MET A 219 -5.93 -1.90 -16.24
N TYR A 220 -6.55 -3.09 -16.10
CA TYR A 220 -8.00 -3.21 -16.10
C TYR A 220 -8.61 -2.40 -14.95
N ARG A 221 -9.67 -1.65 -15.26
CA ARG A 221 -10.41 -0.78 -14.34
C ARG A 221 -11.62 -1.52 -13.80
N PHE A 222 -11.57 -1.80 -12.52
CA PHE A 222 -12.64 -2.40 -11.76
C PHE A 222 -13.11 -1.44 -10.67
N SER A 223 -14.22 -1.78 -10.00
CA SER A 223 -14.74 -1.04 -8.85
C SER A 223 -15.42 -1.97 -7.84
N GLY A 224 -15.80 -1.41 -6.70
CA GLY A 224 -16.47 -2.13 -5.63
C GLY A 224 -15.58 -2.40 -4.41
N ILE A 225 -16.10 -3.18 -3.48
CA ILE A 225 -15.39 -3.62 -2.26
C ILE A 225 -14.62 -4.89 -2.64
N PHE A 226 -13.36 -4.74 -3.07
CA PHE A 226 -12.59 -5.82 -3.70
C PHE A 226 -11.62 -6.55 -2.76
N ARG A 227 -11.42 -6.05 -1.53
CA ARG A 227 -10.70 -6.71 -0.44
C ARG A 227 -11.61 -6.89 0.77
N ASP A 228 -11.12 -7.56 1.80
CA ASP A 228 -11.86 -7.95 2.99
C ASP A 228 -12.53 -6.78 3.71
N VAL A 229 -13.68 -7.07 4.30
CA VAL A 229 -14.36 -6.22 5.27
C VAL A 229 -14.46 -6.96 6.60
N SER A 230 -14.07 -6.29 7.67
CA SER A 230 -14.14 -6.86 9.01
C SER A 230 -14.49 -5.82 10.07
N ILE A 231 -15.03 -6.28 11.17
CA ILE A 231 -15.03 -5.54 12.43
C ILE A 231 -14.00 -6.17 13.37
N TRP A 232 -13.36 -5.33 14.16
CA TRP A 232 -12.44 -5.78 15.20
C TRP A 232 -12.56 -4.91 16.45
N SER A 233 -12.08 -5.40 17.58
CA SER A 233 -12.20 -4.68 18.84
C SER A 233 -10.92 -4.68 19.64
N MET A 234 -10.68 -3.63 20.40
CA MET A 234 -9.60 -3.55 21.38
C MET A 234 -10.11 -3.00 22.73
N PRO A 235 -9.42 -3.24 23.84
CA PRO A 235 -9.68 -2.56 25.10
C PRO A 235 -9.54 -1.05 24.95
N LYS A 236 -10.30 -0.27 25.72
CA LYS A 236 -10.13 1.20 25.74
C LYS A 236 -8.71 1.56 26.16
N GLY A 237 -8.06 2.40 25.36
CA GLY A 237 -6.67 2.78 25.56
C GLY A 237 -5.67 1.66 25.29
N GLY A 238 -6.06 0.64 24.53
CA GLY A 238 -5.20 -0.43 24.03
C GLY A 238 -4.11 0.06 23.08
N ILE A 239 -3.51 -0.88 22.37
CA ILE A 239 -2.41 -0.62 21.43
C ILE A 239 -3.01 -0.28 20.07
N TRP A 240 -2.98 0.98 19.68
CA TRP A 240 -3.41 1.38 18.34
C TRP A 240 -2.34 1.03 17.29
N ASP A 241 -1.12 1.46 17.53
CA ASP A 241 0.01 1.29 16.63
C ASP A 241 1.30 1.06 17.40
N PHE A 242 2.29 0.46 16.77
CA PHE A 242 3.67 0.41 17.26
C PHE A 242 4.65 0.28 16.09
N GLU A 243 5.83 0.83 16.29
CA GLU A 243 6.95 0.74 15.36
C GLU A 243 8.03 -0.12 15.95
N VAL A 244 8.62 -1.01 15.14
CA VAL A 244 9.77 -1.84 15.50
C VAL A 244 11.01 -1.29 14.83
N LYS A 245 11.93 -0.75 15.62
CA LYS A 245 13.26 -0.32 15.14
C LYS A 245 14.31 -1.35 15.49
N THR A 246 15.08 -1.73 14.48
CA THR A 246 16.24 -2.61 14.65
C THR A 246 17.48 -1.91 14.13
N ALA A 247 18.62 -2.10 14.81
CA ALA A 247 19.92 -1.64 14.33
C ALA A 247 20.96 -2.73 14.54
N LEU A 248 21.68 -3.07 13.49
CA LEU A 248 22.72 -4.10 13.52
C LEU A 248 24.05 -3.52 14.03
N LYS A 249 24.80 -4.32 14.78
CA LYS A 249 26.06 -3.96 15.43
C LYS A 249 27.07 -5.08 15.32
N ASN A 250 28.33 -4.78 15.67
CA ASN A 250 29.42 -5.76 15.81
C ASN A 250 29.54 -6.66 14.58
N ASP A 251 29.73 -6.05 13.40
CA ASP A 251 29.80 -6.74 12.10
C ASP A 251 28.62 -7.68 11.85
N TYR A 252 27.41 -7.14 12.08
CA TYR A 252 26.13 -7.85 11.83
C TYR A 252 25.86 -9.07 12.72
N ARG A 253 26.63 -9.23 13.81
CA ARG A 253 26.44 -10.33 14.77
C ARG A 253 25.33 -10.00 15.78
N ASP A 254 25.35 -8.78 16.30
CA ASP A 254 24.45 -8.33 17.35
C ASP A 254 23.47 -7.27 16.80
N ALA A 255 22.41 -7.00 17.55
CA ALA A 255 21.43 -5.97 17.19
C ALA A 255 20.90 -5.24 18.42
N THR A 256 20.27 -4.10 18.17
CA THR A 256 19.31 -3.52 19.12
C THR A 256 17.90 -3.63 18.56
N LEU A 257 16.92 -3.76 19.45
CA LEU A 257 15.49 -3.68 19.14
C LEU A 257 14.83 -2.67 20.06
N GLU A 258 14.02 -1.78 19.48
CA GLU A 258 13.20 -0.81 20.20
C GLU A 258 11.77 -0.87 19.66
N VAL A 259 10.79 -0.81 20.57
CA VAL A 259 9.35 -0.75 20.24
C VAL A 259 8.83 0.61 20.64
N LEU A 260 8.31 1.36 19.67
CA LEU A 260 7.85 2.75 19.81
C LEU A 260 6.35 2.86 19.56
N GLY A 261 5.72 3.97 19.99
CA GLY A 261 4.32 4.30 19.68
C GLY A 261 3.28 3.65 20.60
N CYS A 262 3.68 2.81 21.56
CA CYS A 262 2.78 2.13 22.47
C CYS A 262 3.14 2.38 23.95
N ASP A 263 3.01 3.62 24.39
CA ASP A 263 3.33 4.04 25.76
C ASP A 263 2.62 3.15 26.82
N GLY A 264 3.41 2.69 27.79
CA GLY A 264 2.95 1.80 28.87
C GLY A 264 2.84 0.33 28.48
N ALA A 265 3.22 -0.05 27.25
CA ALA A 265 3.33 -1.45 26.88
C ALA A 265 4.67 -2.05 27.32
N THR A 266 4.68 -3.37 27.45
CA THR A 266 5.88 -4.22 27.54
C THR A 266 5.95 -5.07 26.28
N TRP A 267 7.16 -5.55 25.96
CA TRP A 267 7.34 -6.47 24.84
C TRP A 267 8.31 -7.60 25.19
N LYS A 268 8.15 -8.72 24.49
CA LYS A 268 9.01 -9.89 24.54
C LYS A 268 9.33 -10.35 23.13
N LEU A 269 10.56 -10.77 22.91
CA LEU A 269 11.04 -11.30 21.64
C LEU A 269 11.41 -12.77 21.81
N TYR A 270 10.92 -13.59 20.89
CA TYR A 270 11.15 -15.03 20.89
C TYR A 270 11.85 -15.48 19.62
N ASP A 271 12.76 -16.43 19.73
CA ASP A 271 13.40 -17.07 18.59
C ASP A 271 12.49 -18.09 17.88
N SER A 272 13.00 -18.72 16.82
CA SER A 272 12.25 -19.74 16.07
C SER A 272 11.94 -21.04 16.83
N ALA A 273 12.53 -21.22 18.02
CA ALA A 273 12.23 -22.31 18.93
C ALA A 273 11.29 -21.88 20.08
N ASN A 274 10.67 -20.70 19.94
CA ASN A 274 9.79 -20.07 20.94
C ASN A 274 10.48 -19.84 22.30
N ARG A 275 11.79 -19.62 22.33
CA ARG A 275 12.52 -19.24 23.56
C ARG A 275 12.57 -17.72 23.62
N GLU A 276 12.20 -17.16 24.77
CA GLU A 276 12.39 -15.73 25.03
C GLU A 276 13.88 -15.38 25.03
N ILE A 277 14.26 -14.42 24.19
CA ILE A 277 15.67 -13.99 24.03
C ILE A 277 15.87 -12.55 24.46
N ALA A 278 14.82 -11.75 24.53
CA ALA A 278 14.87 -10.39 25.02
C ALA A 278 13.47 -9.91 25.44
N SER A 279 13.46 -8.92 26.31
CA SER A 279 12.23 -8.22 26.71
C SER A 279 12.51 -6.77 27.09
N GLY A 280 11.50 -5.91 27.03
CA GLY A 280 11.65 -4.51 27.36
C GLY A 280 10.34 -3.75 27.48
N SER A 281 10.45 -2.45 27.79
CA SER A 281 9.30 -1.54 27.85
C SER A 281 9.59 -0.15 27.29
N LYS A 282 10.83 0.31 27.38
CA LYS A 282 11.30 1.61 26.87
C LYS A 282 12.73 1.51 26.41
N GLY A 283 13.04 2.26 25.35
CA GLY A 283 14.38 2.35 24.79
C GLY A 283 14.83 1.08 24.08
N ALA A 284 16.00 1.15 23.50
CA ALA A 284 16.60 0.06 22.74
C ALA A 284 17.22 -0.98 23.67
N VAL A 285 16.93 -2.26 23.40
CA VAL A 285 17.51 -3.42 24.12
C VAL A 285 18.51 -4.13 23.19
N GLU A 286 19.66 -4.49 23.72
CA GLU A 286 20.68 -5.25 22.99
C GLU A 286 20.34 -6.73 22.94
N ILE A 287 20.58 -7.34 21.78
CA ILE A 287 20.36 -8.76 21.48
C ILE A 287 21.62 -9.29 20.83
N CYS A 288 22.22 -10.29 21.44
CA CYS A 288 23.44 -10.92 20.94
C CYS A 288 23.15 -12.07 19.98
N ASP A 289 24.07 -12.33 19.06
CA ASP A 289 24.06 -13.46 18.12
C ASP A 289 22.75 -13.60 17.33
N VAL A 290 22.26 -12.49 16.76
CA VAL A 290 21.02 -12.49 15.98
C VAL A 290 21.19 -13.22 14.64
N LYS A 291 20.16 -13.98 14.25
CA LYS A 291 20.06 -14.54 12.91
C LYS A 291 19.46 -13.49 11.98
N LEU A 292 20.23 -13.07 10.99
CA LEU A 292 19.81 -12.04 10.04
C LEU A 292 18.73 -12.56 9.11
N TRP A 293 17.84 -11.66 8.71
CA TRP A 293 16.87 -11.92 7.66
C TRP A 293 17.45 -11.55 6.29
N SER A 294 17.34 -12.46 5.33
CA SER A 294 17.58 -12.21 3.89
C SER A 294 16.63 -13.05 3.05
N ALA A 295 16.56 -12.79 1.74
CA ALA A 295 15.71 -13.60 0.83
C ALA A 295 16.14 -15.08 0.80
N GLU A 296 17.42 -15.37 1.01
CA GLU A 296 17.97 -16.74 1.06
C GLU A 296 17.78 -17.40 2.43
N LYS A 297 17.74 -16.59 3.49
CA LYS A 297 17.59 -17.04 4.88
C LYS A 297 16.62 -16.13 5.62
N PRO A 298 15.31 -16.32 5.44
CA PRO A 298 14.28 -15.46 6.00
C PRO A 298 14.04 -15.77 7.48
N ASN A 299 15.06 -15.57 8.32
CA ASN A 299 14.95 -15.80 9.75
C ASN A 299 14.03 -14.77 10.39
N LEU A 300 12.97 -15.22 11.03
CA LEU A 300 11.99 -14.38 11.72
C LEU A 300 11.93 -14.73 13.21
N TYR A 301 11.73 -13.71 14.00
CA TYR A 301 11.46 -13.76 15.43
C TYR A 301 10.01 -13.42 15.67
N THR A 302 9.45 -13.86 16.81
CA THR A 302 8.09 -13.48 17.21
C THR A 302 8.20 -12.41 18.29
N LEU A 303 7.73 -11.20 17.98
CA LEU A 303 7.58 -10.11 18.91
C LEU A 303 6.16 -10.13 19.46
N ILE A 304 6.02 -10.14 20.79
CA ILE A 304 4.74 -9.95 21.48
C ILE A 304 4.80 -8.61 22.19
N VAL A 305 3.80 -7.75 21.95
CA VAL A 305 3.63 -6.46 22.62
C VAL A 305 2.36 -6.49 23.44
N LYS A 306 2.43 -6.13 24.72
CA LYS A 306 1.33 -6.23 25.67
C LYS A 306 1.12 -4.92 26.43
N LYS A 307 -0.16 -4.50 26.51
CA LYS A 307 -0.59 -3.35 27.32
C LYS A 307 -1.90 -3.69 28.01
N GLY A 308 -1.85 -3.94 29.34
CA GLY A 308 -3.01 -4.48 30.04
C GLY A 308 -3.46 -5.81 29.40
N ASP A 309 -4.72 -5.88 28.98
CA ASP A 309 -5.31 -7.06 28.34
C ASP A 309 -5.16 -7.05 26.81
N ASP A 310 -4.54 -6.03 26.21
CA ASP A 310 -4.28 -5.99 24.78
C ASP A 310 -2.93 -6.65 24.47
N ILE A 311 -2.97 -7.75 23.73
CA ILE A 311 -1.82 -8.54 23.29
C ILE A 311 -1.75 -8.48 21.78
N ARG A 312 -0.62 -8.07 21.25
CA ARG A 312 -0.34 -8.00 19.81
C ARG A 312 0.89 -8.84 19.49
N ALA A 313 0.92 -9.41 18.30
CA ALA A 313 2.11 -10.10 17.81
C ALA A 313 2.53 -9.62 16.43
N ARG A 314 3.84 -9.68 16.16
CA ARG A 314 4.42 -9.38 14.86
C ARG A 314 5.65 -10.26 14.62
N LYS A 315 5.84 -10.73 13.39
CA LYS A 315 7.10 -11.33 12.98
C LYS A 315 8.12 -10.23 12.70
N VAL A 316 9.33 -10.38 13.21
CA VAL A 316 10.42 -9.40 13.10
C VAL A 316 11.65 -10.07 12.49
N GLY A 317 12.26 -9.45 11.49
CA GLY A 317 13.53 -9.86 10.93
C GLY A 317 14.61 -8.78 11.14
N PHE A 318 15.80 -9.19 11.53
CA PHE A 318 16.94 -8.29 11.65
C PHE A 318 17.61 -8.13 10.29
N LYS A 319 17.46 -6.95 9.70
CA LYS A 319 17.98 -6.61 8.38
C LYS A 319 18.38 -5.15 8.32
N GLU A 320 19.47 -4.86 7.62
CA GLU A 320 19.84 -3.51 7.20
C GLU A 320 19.87 -3.44 5.67
N VAL A 321 19.36 -2.36 5.10
CA VAL A 321 19.54 -2.01 3.68
C VAL A 321 20.25 -0.68 3.60
N LYS A 322 21.36 -0.62 2.88
CA LYS A 322 22.18 0.58 2.81
C LYS A 322 22.66 0.84 1.38
N VAL A 323 22.57 2.08 0.97
CA VAL A 323 23.21 2.57 -0.25
C VAL A 323 24.68 2.90 0.07
N SER A 324 25.59 2.35 -0.70
CA SER A 324 27.03 2.60 -0.59
C SER A 324 27.61 2.87 -1.99
N GLY A 325 27.83 4.14 -2.30
CA GLY A 325 28.23 4.56 -3.63
C GLY A 325 27.18 4.10 -4.67
N ASN A 326 27.60 3.34 -5.65
CA ASN A 326 26.77 2.82 -6.74
C ASN A 326 26.19 1.41 -6.45
N THR A 327 26.19 0.97 -5.20
CA THR A 327 25.68 -0.36 -4.82
C THR A 327 24.67 -0.29 -3.69
N ILE A 328 23.80 -1.30 -3.62
CA ILE A 328 22.93 -1.54 -2.47
C ILE A 328 23.46 -2.74 -1.71
N LEU A 329 23.64 -2.54 -0.41
CA LEU A 329 24.07 -3.58 0.51
C LEU A 329 22.88 -4.05 1.34
N VAL A 330 22.75 -5.35 1.51
CA VAL A 330 21.87 -5.96 2.51
C VAL A 330 22.74 -6.70 3.52
N ASN A 331 22.63 -6.32 4.78
CA ASN A 331 23.45 -6.85 5.86
C ASN A 331 24.95 -6.76 5.55
N GLY A 332 25.39 -5.62 5.01
CA GLY A 332 26.78 -5.35 4.65
C GLY A 332 27.29 -6.05 3.39
N ARG A 333 26.47 -6.85 2.72
CA ARG A 333 26.85 -7.57 1.51
C ARG A 333 26.15 -7.00 0.28
N MET A 334 26.90 -6.80 -0.78
CA MET A 334 26.34 -6.46 -2.08
C MET A 334 25.42 -7.60 -2.54
N ILE A 335 24.20 -7.24 -2.91
CA ILE A 335 23.25 -8.19 -3.47
C ILE A 335 22.80 -7.73 -4.85
N LYS A 336 22.30 -8.68 -5.62
CA LYS A 336 21.62 -8.41 -6.88
C LYS A 336 20.12 -8.66 -6.69
N PHE A 337 19.33 -7.62 -6.91
CA PHE A 337 17.87 -7.73 -6.94
C PHE A 337 17.44 -8.36 -8.27
N LYS A 338 17.05 -9.64 -8.23
CA LYS A 338 16.47 -10.36 -9.37
C LYS A 338 14.98 -10.25 -9.28
N GLY A 339 14.42 -9.17 -9.84
CA GLY A 339 13.07 -8.74 -9.57
C GLY A 339 12.12 -8.85 -10.76
N VAL A 340 10.85 -8.84 -10.42
CA VAL A 340 9.73 -8.67 -11.35
C VAL A 340 8.75 -7.64 -10.78
N ASN A 341 7.96 -7.02 -11.67
CA ASN A 341 6.80 -6.23 -11.29
C ASN A 341 5.59 -7.17 -11.14
N ARG A 342 4.76 -6.90 -10.13
CA ARG A 342 3.56 -7.68 -9.86
C ARG A 342 2.34 -6.79 -9.82
N HIS A 343 1.38 -7.03 -10.73
CA HIS A 343 0.02 -6.55 -10.56
C HIS A 343 -0.80 -7.56 -9.77
N GLU A 344 -1.55 -7.08 -8.79
CA GLU A 344 -2.47 -7.90 -8.02
C GLU A 344 -3.76 -8.12 -8.83
N THR A 345 -3.88 -9.28 -9.45
CA THR A 345 -5.00 -9.61 -10.34
C THR A 345 -5.25 -11.12 -10.42
N ASN A 346 -6.50 -11.49 -10.67
CA ASN A 346 -6.96 -12.85 -10.89
C ASN A 346 -7.86 -12.86 -12.15
N PRO A 347 -7.73 -13.83 -13.08
CA PRO A 347 -8.48 -13.85 -14.34
C PRO A 347 -9.99 -13.93 -14.15
N ASP A 348 -10.47 -14.57 -13.08
CA ASP A 348 -11.90 -14.78 -12.82
C ASP A 348 -12.50 -13.75 -11.87
N ASN A 349 -11.68 -13.15 -11.01
CA ASN A 349 -12.12 -12.27 -9.92
C ASN A 349 -11.60 -10.83 -10.02
N GLY A 350 -10.89 -10.48 -11.10
CA GLY A 350 -10.35 -9.13 -11.30
C GLY A 350 -9.29 -8.78 -10.25
N ARG A 351 -9.56 -7.79 -9.41
CA ARG A 351 -8.63 -7.33 -8.35
C ARG A 351 -8.77 -8.08 -7.03
N THR A 352 -9.74 -8.96 -6.92
CA THR A 352 -9.92 -9.80 -5.73
C THR A 352 -9.03 -11.02 -5.85
N VAL A 353 -7.98 -11.06 -5.05
CA VAL A 353 -7.02 -12.17 -5.00
C VAL A 353 -7.17 -12.95 -3.70
N SER A 354 -6.93 -14.25 -3.78
CA SER A 354 -6.95 -15.17 -2.65
C SER A 354 -5.54 -15.39 -2.07
N MET A 355 -5.47 -16.04 -0.93
CA MET A 355 -4.21 -16.55 -0.38
C MET A 355 -3.52 -17.50 -1.35
N ASP A 356 -4.28 -18.35 -2.04
CA ASP A 356 -3.74 -19.34 -3.00
C ASP A 356 -3.13 -18.65 -4.22
N ASP A 357 -3.73 -17.56 -4.73
CA ASP A 357 -3.15 -16.75 -5.80
C ASP A 357 -1.79 -16.18 -5.39
N MET A 358 -1.71 -15.62 -4.19
CA MET A 358 -0.46 -15.05 -3.66
C MET A 358 0.61 -16.13 -3.45
N LEU A 359 0.23 -17.29 -2.92
CA LEU A 359 1.15 -18.42 -2.73
C LEU A 359 1.63 -19.02 -4.07
N ALA A 360 0.79 -19.01 -5.10
CA ALA A 360 1.18 -19.41 -6.44
C ALA A 360 2.29 -18.51 -6.99
N ASP A 361 2.15 -17.18 -6.85
CA ASP A 361 3.17 -16.21 -7.26
C ASP A 361 4.48 -16.43 -6.48
N ILE A 362 4.43 -16.56 -5.16
CA ILE A 362 5.61 -16.82 -4.32
C ILE A 362 6.31 -18.13 -4.75
N THR A 363 5.53 -19.16 -5.03
CA THR A 363 6.06 -20.47 -5.47
C THR A 363 6.80 -20.34 -6.80
N LEU A 364 6.23 -19.58 -7.75
CA LEU A 364 6.89 -19.29 -9.02
C LEU A 364 8.17 -18.46 -8.82
N PHE A 365 8.15 -17.46 -7.97
CA PHE A 365 9.35 -16.67 -7.68
C PHE A 365 10.48 -17.54 -7.14
N LYS A 366 10.20 -18.39 -6.17
CA LYS A 366 11.23 -19.31 -5.62
C LYS A 366 11.71 -20.31 -6.66
N LYS A 367 10.81 -20.88 -7.47
CA LYS A 367 11.15 -21.83 -8.54
C LYS A 367 12.09 -21.23 -9.58
N TYR A 368 11.89 -19.96 -9.93
CA TYR A 368 12.69 -19.28 -10.96
C TYR A 368 13.79 -18.37 -10.40
N ASN A 369 14.12 -18.55 -9.11
CA ASN A 369 15.19 -17.79 -8.45
C ASN A 369 14.99 -16.26 -8.50
N ILE A 370 13.73 -15.81 -8.47
CA ILE A 370 13.35 -14.42 -8.29
C ILE A 370 13.39 -14.14 -6.79
N ASN A 371 14.14 -13.12 -6.38
CA ASN A 371 14.31 -12.75 -4.97
C ASN A 371 13.67 -11.41 -4.62
N THR A 372 13.11 -10.70 -5.60
CA THR A 372 12.60 -9.34 -5.42
C THR A 372 11.30 -9.15 -6.19
N VAL A 373 10.39 -8.39 -5.62
CA VAL A 373 9.16 -7.94 -6.27
C VAL A 373 9.00 -6.42 -6.08
N ARG A 374 8.58 -5.71 -7.14
CA ARG A 374 8.00 -4.38 -7.01
C ARG A 374 6.48 -4.53 -7.05
N THR A 375 5.81 -3.96 -6.04
CA THR A 375 4.35 -3.94 -6.00
C THR A 375 3.85 -2.89 -6.99
N ALA A 376 3.68 -3.28 -8.23
CA ALA A 376 3.38 -2.39 -9.35
C ALA A 376 1.86 -2.23 -9.54
N HIS A 377 1.31 -1.03 -9.45
CA HIS A 377 1.96 0.22 -9.02
C HIS A 377 1.17 0.78 -7.83
N TYR A 378 1.05 0.00 -6.77
CA TYR A 378 0.23 0.25 -5.58
C TYR A 378 0.53 -0.77 -4.47
N PRO A 379 0.11 -0.49 -3.22
CA PRO A 379 0.19 -1.48 -2.14
C PRO A 379 -0.66 -2.72 -2.43
N ASP A 380 -0.03 -3.90 -2.34
CA ASP A 380 -0.70 -5.19 -2.42
C ASP A 380 -1.51 -5.48 -1.15
N HIS A 381 -2.27 -6.58 -1.14
CA HIS A 381 -2.96 -7.07 0.04
C HIS A 381 -1.97 -7.22 1.20
N HIS A 382 -2.37 -6.86 2.44
CA HIS A 382 -1.44 -6.86 3.59
C HIS A 382 -0.76 -8.21 3.83
N LEU A 383 -1.43 -9.33 3.59
CA LEU A 383 -0.86 -10.68 3.71
C LEU A 383 0.27 -10.97 2.72
N TRP A 384 0.33 -10.25 1.59
CA TRP A 384 1.42 -10.36 0.63
C TRP A 384 2.78 -10.06 1.28
N TYR A 385 2.84 -9.04 2.11
CA TYR A 385 4.08 -8.64 2.80
C TYR A 385 4.47 -9.66 3.88
N ASP A 386 3.49 -10.26 4.59
CA ASP A 386 3.74 -11.35 5.53
C ASP A 386 4.27 -12.60 4.83
N LEU A 387 3.74 -12.91 3.63
CA LEU A 387 4.26 -13.98 2.78
C LEU A 387 5.69 -13.68 2.32
N CYS A 388 5.97 -12.45 1.87
CA CYS A 388 7.32 -12.04 1.49
C CYS A 388 8.30 -12.11 2.67
N ASP A 389 7.88 -11.75 3.88
CA ASP A 389 8.67 -11.92 5.10
C ASP A 389 9.00 -13.40 5.36
N LYS A 390 8.00 -14.27 5.26
CA LYS A 390 8.11 -15.71 5.57
C LYS A 390 8.93 -16.48 4.53
N TYR A 391 8.69 -16.21 3.26
CA TYR A 391 9.31 -16.96 2.17
C TYR A 391 10.61 -16.34 1.64
N GLY A 392 10.97 -15.16 2.09
CA GLY A 392 12.19 -14.48 1.70
C GLY A 392 12.11 -13.90 0.28
N ILE A 393 11.37 -12.79 0.13
CA ILE A 393 11.31 -11.98 -1.08
C ILE A 393 11.55 -10.52 -0.65
N TYR A 394 12.53 -9.86 -1.25
CA TYR A 394 12.70 -8.42 -1.07
C TYR A 394 11.55 -7.67 -1.74
N VAL A 395 11.03 -6.65 -1.10
CA VAL A 395 9.92 -5.84 -1.63
C VAL A 395 10.39 -4.42 -1.89
N CYS A 396 10.26 -3.97 -3.14
CA CYS A 396 10.18 -2.57 -3.49
C CYS A 396 8.71 -2.17 -3.36
N ALA A 397 8.36 -1.58 -2.21
CA ALA A 397 6.99 -1.29 -1.85
C ALA A 397 6.56 0.06 -2.43
N GLU A 398 5.55 0.06 -3.31
CA GLU A 398 5.15 1.24 -4.06
C GLU A 398 3.84 1.83 -3.56
N ALA A 399 3.82 3.15 -3.40
CA ALA A 399 2.63 3.90 -3.03
C ALA A 399 1.64 3.98 -4.21
N ASN A 400 0.35 4.10 -3.90
CA ASN A 400 -0.72 4.20 -4.88
C ASN A 400 -0.80 5.61 -5.48
N VAL A 401 0.19 5.97 -6.30
CA VAL A 401 0.27 7.27 -6.97
C VAL A 401 0.73 7.08 -8.41
N GLU A 402 -0.18 7.31 -9.36
CA GLU A 402 0.12 7.38 -10.79
C GLU A 402 -0.79 8.39 -11.48
N GLY A 403 -0.20 9.28 -12.31
CA GLY A 403 -0.93 10.28 -13.09
C GLY A 403 -0.31 10.40 -14.48
N HIS A 404 -0.55 9.43 -15.34
CA HIS A 404 0.16 9.24 -16.61
C HIS A 404 -0.34 10.18 -17.72
N GLU A 405 -1.67 10.34 -17.89
CA GLU A 405 -2.24 11.12 -19.01
C GLU A 405 -1.75 12.58 -19.12
N PRO A 406 -1.56 13.33 -18.02
CA PRO A 406 -1.03 14.69 -18.12
C PRO A 406 0.42 14.76 -18.60
N GLY A 407 1.13 13.63 -18.61
CA GLY A 407 2.56 13.55 -18.91
C GLY A 407 3.43 13.94 -17.72
N TYR A 408 4.74 14.12 -18.00
CA TYR A 408 5.75 14.24 -16.95
C TYR A 408 6.33 15.65 -16.81
N ASP A 409 5.99 16.53 -17.75
CA ASP A 409 6.50 17.91 -17.83
C ASP A 409 5.63 18.89 -17.04
N GLU A 410 5.41 20.08 -17.57
CA GLU A 410 4.69 21.18 -16.93
C GLU A 410 3.25 20.83 -16.50
N LYS A 411 2.64 19.84 -17.14
CA LYS A 411 1.27 19.38 -16.86
C LYS A 411 1.22 18.21 -15.88
N GLY A 412 2.36 17.63 -15.51
CA GLY A 412 2.41 16.50 -14.57
C GLY A 412 1.84 16.85 -13.20
N LEU A 413 0.96 16.00 -12.66
CA LEU A 413 0.22 16.28 -11.43
C LEU A 413 1.13 16.54 -10.23
N GLY A 414 2.30 15.93 -10.17
CA GLY A 414 3.28 16.16 -9.09
C GLY A 414 3.78 17.59 -8.95
N ARG A 415 3.52 18.47 -9.93
CA ARG A 415 3.93 19.87 -9.92
C ARG A 415 2.89 20.80 -9.31
N PHE A 416 1.64 20.38 -9.21
CA PHE A 416 0.54 21.21 -8.72
C PHE A 416 0.41 21.09 -7.20
N PRO A 417 0.62 22.18 -6.43
CA PRO A 417 0.59 22.16 -4.96
C PRO A 417 -0.71 21.62 -4.37
N GLU A 418 -1.82 21.69 -5.10
CA GLU A 418 -3.14 21.21 -4.70
C GLU A 418 -3.14 19.70 -4.43
N TRP A 419 -2.27 18.94 -5.11
CA TRP A 419 -2.13 17.49 -4.93
C TRP A 419 -1.13 17.11 -3.84
N THR A 420 -0.40 18.07 -3.25
CA THR A 420 0.65 17.77 -2.28
C THR A 420 0.11 17.00 -1.07
N HIS A 421 -1.04 17.42 -0.53
CA HIS A 421 -1.65 16.74 0.61
C HIS A 421 -1.92 15.26 0.30
N THR A 422 -2.55 14.96 -0.83
CA THR A 422 -2.93 13.60 -1.22
C THR A 422 -1.71 12.72 -1.52
N VAL A 423 -0.72 13.24 -2.27
CA VAL A 423 0.52 12.49 -2.57
C VAL A 423 1.31 12.19 -1.30
N VAL A 424 1.45 13.15 -0.40
CA VAL A 424 2.14 12.98 0.88
C VAL A 424 1.40 11.97 1.75
N GLU A 425 0.09 12.09 1.89
CA GLU A 425 -0.71 11.19 2.72
C GLU A 425 -0.63 9.74 2.25
N ARG A 426 -0.79 9.48 0.93
CA ARG A 426 -0.68 8.14 0.35
C ARG A 426 0.68 7.50 0.66
N ASN A 427 1.76 8.25 0.52
CA ASN A 427 3.11 7.79 0.82
C ASN A 427 3.32 7.53 2.32
N LEU A 428 2.95 8.45 3.20
CA LEU A 428 3.12 8.27 4.64
C LEU A 428 2.28 7.11 5.19
N ARG A 429 1.02 6.99 4.76
CA ARG A 429 0.17 5.86 5.15
C ARG A 429 0.75 4.53 4.69
N HIS A 430 1.25 4.48 3.46
CA HIS A 430 1.93 3.32 2.92
C HIS A 430 3.10 2.88 3.81
N VAL A 431 3.97 3.81 4.17
CA VAL A 431 5.11 3.53 5.08
C VAL A 431 4.62 3.05 6.44
N VAL A 432 3.64 3.71 7.06
CA VAL A 432 3.11 3.30 8.38
C VAL A 432 2.56 1.88 8.35
N PHE A 433 1.79 1.51 7.32
CA PHE A 433 1.23 0.16 7.22
C PHE A 433 2.30 -0.93 7.13
N TYR A 434 3.42 -0.67 6.42
CA TYR A 434 4.38 -1.72 6.04
C TYR A 434 5.78 -1.57 6.64
N ARG A 435 6.05 -0.55 7.45
CA ARG A 435 7.39 -0.29 8.04
C ARG A 435 7.95 -1.42 8.91
N ASN A 436 7.09 -2.24 9.52
CA ASN A 436 7.52 -3.36 10.37
C ASN A 436 7.79 -4.65 9.61
N HIS A 437 7.66 -4.67 8.27
CA HIS A 437 7.97 -5.84 7.47
C HIS A 437 9.46 -5.96 7.16
N ALA A 438 10.02 -7.13 7.42
CA ALA A 438 11.42 -7.43 7.13
C ALA A 438 11.71 -7.45 5.61
N SER A 439 10.74 -7.88 4.80
CA SER A 439 10.84 -7.95 3.35
C SER A 439 10.94 -6.58 2.68
N VAL A 440 10.25 -5.55 3.20
CA VAL A 440 10.30 -4.20 2.62
C VAL A 440 11.72 -3.66 2.67
N SER A 441 12.28 -3.38 1.50
CA SER A 441 13.69 -3.04 1.34
C SER A 441 13.90 -1.67 0.69
N ILE A 442 12.93 -1.20 -0.08
CA ILE A 442 12.95 0.08 -0.79
C ILE A 442 11.54 0.65 -0.74
N TRP A 443 11.41 1.94 -0.45
CA TRP A 443 10.17 2.70 -0.60
C TRP A 443 10.11 3.31 -1.98
N SER A 444 9.07 3.01 -2.74
CA SER A 444 8.79 3.62 -4.03
C SER A 444 7.65 4.63 -3.92
N MET A 445 7.91 5.85 -4.37
CA MET A 445 7.00 6.99 -4.18
C MET A 445 5.76 6.95 -5.08
N GLY A 446 5.74 6.07 -6.06
CA GLY A 446 4.69 5.91 -7.05
C GLY A 446 5.23 5.57 -8.41
N ASN A 447 4.37 5.65 -9.42
CA ASN A 447 4.67 5.36 -10.82
C ASN A 447 4.33 6.58 -11.69
N GLU A 448 4.82 6.63 -12.86
CA GLU A 448 4.53 7.48 -14.04
C GLU A 448 3.73 8.77 -13.78
N THR A 449 4.24 9.61 -12.88
CA THR A 449 3.69 10.93 -12.55
C THR A 449 4.80 11.98 -12.65
N GLY A 450 4.50 13.15 -13.16
CA GLY A 450 5.49 14.24 -13.26
C GLY A 450 6.09 14.61 -11.91
N HIS A 451 7.42 14.69 -11.85
CA HIS A 451 8.12 15.09 -10.63
C HIS A 451 7.91 16.59 -10.33
N GLY A 452 7.78 16.93 -9.05
CA GLY A 452 7.61 18.32 -8.61
C GLY A 452 7.47 18.44 -7.10
N VAL A 453 6.85 19.54 -6.66
CA VAL A 453 6.71 19.90 -5.24
C VAL A 453 6.05 18.78 -4.41
N CYS A 454 5.07 18.07 -4.97
CA CYS A 454 4.37 17.00 -4.26
C CYS A 454 5.31 15.87 -3.86
N PHE A 455 6.13 15.39 -4.81
CA PHE A 455 7.06 14.28 -4.55
C PHE A 455 8.28 14.71 -3.74
N LYS A 456 8.80 15.94 -3.92
CA LYS A 456 9.86 16.47 -3.06
C LYS A 456 9.41 16.49 -1.61
N THR A 457 8.20 17.01 -1.34
CA THR A 457 7.63 17.04 0.00
C THR A 457 7.41 15.62 0.53
N ALA A 458 6.85 14.71 -0.28
CA ALA A 458 6.61 13.33 0.13
C ALA A 458 7.91 12.58 0.46
N ILE A 459 8.97 12.74 -0.35
CA ILE A 459 10.30 12.16 -0.10
C ILE A 459 10.86 12.65 1.24
N ASP A 460 10.79 13.97 1.49
CA ASP A 460 11.29 14.55 2.74
C ASP A 460 10.53 14.04 3.96
N GLU A 461 9.21 13.91 3.88
CA GLU A 461 8.38 13.38 4.97
C GLU A 461 8.59 11.87 5.18
N VAL A 462 8.73 11.08 4.11
CA VAL A 462 9.06 9.65 4.21
C VAL A 462 10.43 9.45 4.85
N ARG A 463 11.46 10.23 4.49
CA ARG A 463 12.79 10.17 5.13
C ARG A 463 12.76 10.48 6.62
N LYS A 464 11.88 11.41 7.05
CA LYS A 464 11.69 11.70 8.49
C LYS A 464 11.03 10.54 9.21
N LEU A 465 10.06 9.90 8.57
CA LEU A 465 9.29 8.78 9.14
C LEU A 465 10.12 7.50 9.19
N ASP A 466 10.78 7.14 8.07
CA ASP A 466 11.65 5.97 7.98
C ASP A 466 12.96 6.29 7.25
N PRO A 467 14.02 6.67 7.97
CA PRO A 467 15.35 6.90 7.40
C PRO A 467 16.15 5.62 7.12
N SER A 468 15.59 4.43 7.42
CA SER A 468 16.33 3.17 7.38
C SER A 468 16.33 2.49 6.01
N ARG A 469 15.46 2.91 5.11
CA ARG A 469 15.31 2.30 3.78
C ARG A 469 15.54 3.32 2.67
N PRO A 470 16.19 2.90 1.57
CA PRO A 470 16.34 3.75 0.37
C PRO A 470 15.00 4.10 -0.25
N ILE A 471 14.96 5.26 -0.90
CA ILE A 471 13.81 5.77 -1.65
C ILE A 471 14.07 5.60 -3.15
N HIS A 472 13.09 5.05 -3.84
CA HIS A 472 12.97 4.97 -5.29
C HIS A 472 11.92 5.97 -5.78
N TRP A 473 12.27 6.74 -6.81
CA TRP A 473 11.34 7.57 -7.57
C TRP A 473 11.86 7.78 -8.99
N GLU A 474 11.34 7.07 -9.96
CA GLU A 474 11.86 7.01 -11.34
C GLU A 474 11.86 8.37 -12.04
N ARG A 475 10.87 9.22 -11.78
CA ARG A 475 10.79 10.55 -12.40
C ARG A 475 11.54 11.64 -11.62
N GLY A 476 12.13 11.32 -10.49
CA GLY A 476 12.85 12.25 -9.62
C GLY A 476 14.19 11.71 -9.13
N ASN A 477 15.00 11.13 -10.01
CA ASN A 477 16.29 10.53 -9.67
C ASN A 477 17.22 11.43 -8.84
N PRO A 478 17.29 12.76 -9.03
CA PRO A 478 18.11 13.62 -8.17
C PRO A 478 17.71 13.58 -6.69
N ASP A 479 16.43 13.45 -6.38
CA ASP A 479 15.89 13.46 -5.02
C ASP A 479 15.79 12.05 -4.41
N ALA A 480 15.79 11.01 -5.23
CA ALA A 480 15.78 9.60 -4.82
C ALA A 480 17.19 9.09 -4.43
N ASP A 481 17.24 7.94 -3.77
CA ASP A 481 18.51 7.31 -3.34
C ASP A 481 19.09 6.34 -4.39
N VAL A 482 18.28 5.94 -5.35
CA VAL A 482 18.67 5.12 -6.49
C VAL A 482 18.48 5.87 -7.81
N ASP A 483 19.28 5.52 -8.82
CA ASP A 483 19.18 6.05 -10.18
C ASP A 483 18.34 5.08 -11.02
N SER A 484 17.11 5.44 -11.34
CA SER A 484 16.10 4.54 -11.90
C SER A 484 15.77 4.86 -13.34
N ARG A 485 15.40 3.80 -14.10
CA ARG A 485 14.87 3.91 -15.45
C ARG A 485 13.93 2.77 -15.80
N MET A 486 12.88 3.11 -16.56
CA MET A 486 12.01 2.17 -17.26
C MET A 486 12.56 1.84 -18.65
N TYR A 487 12.45 0.59 -19.04
CA TYR A 487 12.72 0.06 -20.39
C TYR A 487 14.02 0.57 -21.04
N PRO A 488 15.15 0.64 -20.32
CA PRO A 488 16.42 0.91 -20.99
C PRO A 488 16.70 -0.27 -21.95
N ASP A 489 17.21 0.01 -23.13
CA ASP A 489 17.67 -1.09 -23.99
C ASP A 489 18.95 -1.74 -23.44
N VAL A 490 19.29 -2.92 -23.96
CA VAL A 490 20.44 -3.70 -23.47
C VAL A 490 21.76 -2.93 -23.68
N GLU A 491 21.88 -2.24 -24.79
CA GLU A 491 23.06 -1.44 -25.14
C GLU A 491 23.25 -0.27 -24.17
N TRP A 492 22.15 0.40 -23.81
CA TRP A 492 22.16 1.44 -22.79
C TRP A 492 22.61 0.88 -21.43
N CYS A 493 22.06 -0.27 -21.04
CA CYS A 493 22.46 -0.95 -19.79
C CYS A 493 23.95 -1.27 -19.78
N GLU A 494 24.50 -1.78 -20.89
CA GLU A 494 25.93 -2.05 -21.01
C GLU A 494 26.78 -0.78 -20.94
N ALA A 495 26.37 0.29 -21.64
CA ALA A 495 27.05 1.57 -21.61
C ALA A 495 27.05 2.18 -20.20
N ARG A 496 25.91 2.18 -19.53
CA ARG A 496 25.75 2.65 -18.15
C ARG A 496 26.66 1.89 -17.19
N GLY A 497 26.76 0.58 -17.34
CA GLY A 497 27.64 -0.25 -16.51
C GLY A 497 29.14 -0.01 -16.74
N LYS A 498 29.54 0.41 -17.94
CA LYS A 498 30.96 0.66 -18.27
C LYS A 498 31.41 2.07 -17.90
N LEU A 499 30.57 3.07 -18.09
CA LEU A 499 30.92 4.49 -17.97
C LEU A 499 30.57 5.11 -16.62
N GLY A 500 29.78 4.44 -15.82
CA GLY A 500 29.24 5.01 -14.57
C GLY A 500 28.12 6.01 -14.84
N ASP A 501 28.39 7.10 -15.55
CA ASP A 501 27.39 8.09 -15.98
C ASP A 501 27.14 8.05 -17.48
N MET A 502 25.88 8.29 -17.87
CA MET A 502 25.59 8.57 -19.27
C MET A 502 25.92 10.03 -19.59
N PRO A 503 26.56 10.29 -20.73
CA PRO A 503 26.87 11.65 -21.15
C PRO A 503 25.57 12.49 -21.28
N ARG A 504 25.56 13.69 -20.70
CA ARG A 504 24.47 14.64 -20.91
C ARG A 504 24.33 14.94 -22.39
N GLY A 505 23.10 14.92 -22.91
CA GLY A 505 22.83 15.17 -24.33
C GLY A 505 23.05 13.98 -25.24
N SER A 506 23.25 12.77 -24.73
CA SER A 506 23.16 11.56 -25.54
C SER A 506 21.74 11.39 -26.06
N LYS A 507 21.58 10.78 -27.24
CA LYS A 507 20.24 10.48 -27.82
C LYS A 507 19.34 9.70 -26.84
N ILE A 508 19.92 8.97 -25.92
CA ILE A 508 19.26 8.16 -24.89
C ILE A 508 18.60 9.04 -23.82
N GLN A 509 19.10 10.27 -23.62
CA GLN A 509 18.51 11.25 -22.68
C GLN A 509 17.71 12.35 -23.39
N GLU A 510 17.64 12.32 -24.71
CA GLU A 510 16.90 13.29 -25.51
C GLU A 510 15.39 13.15 -25.20
N GLY A 511 14.76 14.26 -24.80
CA GLY A 511 13.34 14.27 -24.38
C GLY A 511 13.07 14.00 -22.89
N TRP A 512 14.09 13.70 -22.10
CA TRP A 512 13.91 13.58 -20.65
C TRP A 512 14.05 14.93 -19.94
N PRO A 513 13.22 15.22 -18.93
CA PRO A 513 13.40 16.40 -18.11
C PRO A 513 14.79 16.44 -17.48
N LYS A 514 15.39 17.62 -17.33
CA LYS A 514 16.75 17.77 -16.78
C LYS A 514 16.88 17.22 -15.37
N GLU A 515 15.81 17.26 -14.59
CA GLU A 515 15.72 16.69 -13.25
C GLU A 515 15.78 15.16 -13.19
N ASN A 516 15.56 14.49 -14.31
CA ASN A 516 15.61 13.02 -14.44
C ASN A 516 16.93 12.51 -15.01
N TYR A 517 17.96 13.38 -15.12
CA TYR A 517 19.25 12.92 -15.61
C TYR A 517 19.86 11.90 -14.65
N HIS A 518 20.38 10.83 -15.24
CA HIS A 518 21.09 9.78 -14.52
C HIS A 518 22.41 10.29 -13.95
N SER A 519 22.75 9.86 -12.75
CA SER A 519 23.92 10.35 -12.03
C SER A 519 24.86 9.23 -11.61
N ALA A 520 26.18 9.53 -11.66
CA ALA A 520 27.19 8.67 -11.04
C ALA A 520 27.04 8.67 -9.52
N GLY A 521 27.49 7.57 -8.93
CA GLY A 521 27.55 7.47 -7.47
C GLY A 521 26.23 7.05 -6.82
N LYS A 522 25.19 6.72 -7.62
CA LYS A 522 23.96 6.08 -7.13
C LYS A 522 23.83 4.68 -7.73
N PRO A 523 23.25 3.71 -7.00
CA PRO A 523 22.92 2.41 -7.55
C PRO A 523 21.95 2.57 -8.72
N PHE A 524 22.19 1.84 -9.81
CA PHE A 524 21.23 1.80 -10.91
C PHE A 524 20.10 0.81 -10.61
N TRP A 525 18.87 1.26 -10.73
CA TRP A 525 17.66 0.49 -10.51
C TRP A 525 16.82 0.44 -11.79
N MET A 526 16.86 -0.67 -12.50
CA MET A 526 15.98 -0.92 -13.64
C MET A 526 14.60 -1.30 -13.12
N CYS A 527 13.72 -0.33 -12.94
CA CYS A 527 12.42 -0.56 -12.32
C CYS A 527 11.45 -1.30 -13.24
N GLU A 528 11.63 -1.19 -14.56
CA GLU A 528 10.87 -1.93 -15.56
C GLU A 528 11.75 -2.32 -16.74
N TYR A 529 11.59 -3.57 -17.22
CA TYR A 529 12.30 -4.12 -18.36
C TYR A 529 11.48 -5.24 -19.00
N ALA A 530 11.82 -5.63 -20.24
CA ALA A 530 11.18 -6.73 -20.94
C ALA A 530 9.65 -6.61 -20.96
N HIS A 531 9.14 -5.47 -21.47
CA HIS A 531 7.71 -5.15 -21.52
C HIS A 531 6.89 -6.29 -22.12
N ALA A 532 5.90 -6.79 -21.39
CA ALA A 532 5.00 -7.85 -21.83
C ALA A 532 3.69 -7.26 -22.36
N MET A 533 3.70 -6.74 -23.59
CA MET A 533 2.48 -6.29 -24.26
C MET A 533 2.02 -7.35 -25.27
N GLY A 534 0.76 -7.73 -25.20
CA GLY A 534 0.24 -8.89 -25.94
C GLY A 534 0.75 -10.22 -25.36
N ASN A 535 1.17 -11.14 -26.22
CA ASN A 535 1.55 -12.51 -25.85
C ASN A 535 3.06 -12.75 -25.79
N SER A 536 3.89 -11.72 -25.78
CA SER A 536 5.35 -11.90 -25.82
C SER A 536 6.07 -10.94 -24.89
N ILE A 537 7.19 -11.44 -24.33
CA ILE A 537 8.18 -10.65 -23.60
C ILE A 537 9.39 -10.53 -24.52
N GLY A 538 9.80 -9.28 -24.86
CA GLY A 538 10.98 -9.04 -25.69
C GLY A 538 12.27 -9.05 -24.88
N ASN A 539 13.34 -9.61 -25.46
CA ASN A 539 14.74 -9.46 -25.02
C ASN A 539 15.05 -9.86 -23.56
N PHE A 540 14.18 -10.64 -22.89
CA PHE A 540 14.38 -11.00 -21.48
C PHE A 540 15.76 -11.66 -21.24
N GLN A 541 16.17 -12.58 -22.12
CA GLN A 541 17.44 -13.27 -22.00
C GLN A 541 18.63 -12.35 -22.23
N GLU A 542 18.52 -11.39 -23.12
CA GLU A 542 19.59 -10.44 -23.47
C GLU A 542 19.89 -9.52 -22.27
N TYR A 543 18.88 -9.05 -21.56
CA TYR A 543 19.07 -8.29 -20.32
C TYR A 543 19.89 -9.08 -19.29
N TRP A 544 19.53 -10.35 -19.06
CA TRP A 544 20.23 -11.17 -18.07
C TRP A 544 21.65 -11.58 -18.51
N ARG A 545 21.86 -11.84 -19.82
CA ARG A 545 23.21 -12.09 -20.35
C ARG A 545 24.12 -10.87 -20.23
N SER A 546 23.60 -9.67 -20.44
CA SER A 546 24.38 -8.44 -20.25
C SER A 546 24.80 -8.27 -18.79
N GLU A 547 23.96 -8.65 -17.88
CA GLU A 547 24.20 -8.64 -16.45
C GLU A 547 25.25 -9.69 -16.02
N GLU A 548 25.19 -10.90 -16.54
CA GLU A 548 26.17 -11.97 -16.27
C GLU A 548 27.59 -11.61 -16.73
N ARG A 549 27.71 -10.95 -17.87
CA ARG A 549 29.01 -10.46 -18.37
C ARG A 549 29.66 -9.41 -17.50
N ARG A 550 28.90 -8.68 -16.70
CA ARG A 550 29.41 -7.69 -15.74
C ARG A 550 29.96 -8.35 -14.48
N VAL A 551 29.27 -9.39 -13.98
CA VAL A 551 29.62 -10.08 -12.73
C VAL A 551 30.77 -11.08 -12.94
N GLY A 552 30.94 -11.60 -14.15
CA GLY A 552 31.92 -12.66 -14.46
C GLY A 552 33.41 -12.25 -14.42
N LYS A 553 33.74 -11.00 -14.06
CA LYS A 553 35.15 -10.54 -13.92
C LYS A 553 35.57 -10.20 -12.48
N GLU A 554 34.66 -10.28 -11.53
CA GLU A 554 34.95 -9.95 -10.11
C GLU A 554 34.30 -10.95 -9.12
N CYS A 555 34.25 -12.24 -9.43
CA CYS A 555 34.03 -13.30 -8.44
C CYS A 555 35.34 -13.95 -8.04
#